data_fea358596d95cd3f814646be1cd92be6
#
_entry.id   fea358596d95cd3f814646be1cd92be6
#
_cell.length_a   1.000
_cell.length_b   1.000
_cell.length_c   1.000
_cell.angle_alpha   90.00
_cell.angle_beta   90.00
_cell.angle_gamma   90.00
#
_symmetry.space_group_name_H-M   'P 1'
#
loop_
_entity.id
_entity.type
_entity.pdbx_description
1 polymer ?
#
loop_
_entity_poly.entity_id
_entity_poly.type
_entity_poly.pdbx_seq_one_letter_code
_entity_poly.pdbx_strand_id
1 'polypeptide(L)'
;MPNLKPALTITLAAVAFAAAVPQTAAQVATTADVPELKVLTYNTFLMSKNLYPNWGQDHRAREIPAAGFFRGNDVVVLQEAFDNGASDALKANAAGSYPYQTPVVGRSKDGWDATSGNYSSTTPEDGGVTVLSKWPIIRKEQVIFKDACGADWWSNKGFAYVVLNVNGAQVHLVGTHAQSTDSGCAAGEAAADRAKQFRQIDAFLDAKNIPANEQVMVAGDLNVDAHGSEYASMLANADLAPATERTGHPYSFDTKENSIAAYRYPTDGREDLDYVLHRNGHARPASWKNTVVKETSAPWTVSSWGKEYTYTNLSDHYPVVAGNS
;
A
#
# COMPACT_ATOMS: atom_id res chain seq x y z
N MET A 1 62.19 47.30 -53.77
CA MET A 1 62.21 46.01 -53.12
C MET A 1 61.75 46.22 -51.65
N PRO A 2 60.54 45.88 -51.22
CA PRO A 2 60.14 46.03 -49.86
C PRO A 2 60.34 44.74 -49.06
N ASN A 3 60.90 44.89 -47.88
CA ASN A 3 61.16 43.82 -46.89
C ASN A 3 59.91 43.29 -46.28
N LEU A 4 59.67 41.98 -46.38
CA LEU A 4 58.66 41.26 -45.60
C LEU A 4 59.22 40.89 -44.19
N LYS A 5 58.54 41.31 -43.16
CA LYS A 5 58.79 40.83 -41.78
C LYS A 5 57.97 39.56 -41.51
N PRO A 6 58.49 38.57 -40.81
CA PRO A 6 57.73 37.37 -40.45
C PRO A 6 56.76 37.65 -39.29
N ALA A 7 55.54 37.16 -39.42
CA ALA A 7 54.52 37.17 -38.37
C ALA A 7 54.81 36.09 -37.34
N LEU A 8 54.82 36.48 -36.04
CA LEU A 8 55.00 35.57 -34.90
C LEU A 8 53.60 35.05 -34.47
N THR A 9 53.36 33.80 -34.66
CA THR A 9 52.10 33.16 -34.24
C THR A 9 52.27 32.67 -32.79
N ILE A 10 51.55 33.30 -31.85
CA ILE A 10 51.50 32.87 -30.46
C ILE A 10 50.31 31.89 -30.31
N THR A 11 50.59 30.59 -30.02
CA THR A 11 49.61 29.59 -29.71
C THR A 11 49.33 29.61 -28.21
N LEU A 12 48.14 30.08 -27.83
CA LEU A 12 47.66 29.95 -26.44
C LEU A 12 47.16 28.51 -26.22
N ALA A 13 47.82 27.77 -25.36
CA ALA A 13 47.34 26.48 -24.84
C ALA A 13 46.38 26.76 -23.67
N ALA A 14 45.09 26.48 -23.85
CA ALA A 14 44.11 26.52 -22.78
C ALA A 14 44.23 25.23 -21.95
N VAL A 15 44.65 25.32 -20.70
CA VAL A 15 44.65 24.23 -19.73
C VAL A 15 43.26 24.23 -19.06
N ALA A 16 42.43 23.25 -19.41
CA ALA A 16 41.14 23.00 -18.75
C ALA A 16 41.39 22.26 -17.42
N PHE A 17 41.20 22.97 -16.30
CA PHE A 17 41.09 22.31 -15.00
C PHE A 17 39.69 21.67 -14.88
N ALA A 18 39.61 20.35 -14.98
CA ALA A 18 38.40 19.62 -14.57
C ALA A 18 38.40 19.53 -13.04
N ALA A 19 37.54 20.32 -12.38
CA ALA A 19 37.26 20.15 -10.96
C ALA A 19 36.48 18.85 -10.78
N ALA A 20 37.12 17.84 -10.17
CA ALA A 20 36.44 16.64 -9.73
C ALA A 20 35.50 17.01 -8.57
N VAL A 21 34.20 16.96 -8.78
CA VAL A 21 33.20 17.04 -7.73
C VAL A 21 33.31 15.73 -6.94
N PRO A 22 33.55 15.77 -5.60
CA PRO A 22 33.53 14.55 -4.81
C PRO A 22 32.11 14.00 -4.81
N GLN A 23 31.89 12.85 -5.45
CA GLN A 23 30.70 12.04 -5.22
C GLN A 23 30.78 11.53 -3.77
N THR A 24 30.01 12.16 -2.88
CA THR A 24 29.73 11.56 -1.57
C THR A 24 28.92 10.31 -1.82
N ALA A 25 29.55 9.14 -1.69
CA ALA A 25 28.86 7.86 -1.64
C ALA A 25 27.84 7.97 -0.50
N ALA A 26 26.55 7.85 -0.83
CA ALA A 26 25.51 7.74 0.17
C ALA A 26 25.86 6.51 1.03
N GLN A 27 26.14 6.76 2.31
CA GLN A 27 26.49 5.73 3.27
C GLN A 27 25.21 4.92 3.49
N VAL A 28 25.15 3.71 2.92
CA VAL A 28 24.06 2.76 3.19
C VAL A 28 24.10 2.49 4.69
N ALA A 29 23.03 2.83 5.41
CA ALA A 29 22.90 2.53 6.82
C ALA A 29 23.14 1.04 7.05
N THR A 30 24.00 0.72 8.02
CA THR A 30 24.29 -0.67 8.34
C THR A 30 23.03 -1.34 8.90
N THR A 31 22.78 -2.57 8.52
CA THR A 31 21.58 -3.38 8.86
C THR A 31 21.31 -3.54 10.36
N ALA A 32 22.23 -3.11 11.24
CA ALA A 32 22.15 -3.26 12.69
C ALA A 32 21.15 -2.30 13.38
N ASP A 33 20.72 -1.21 12.72
CA ASP A 33 19.90 -0.16 13.33
C ASP A 33 18.46 -0.09 12.76
N VAL A 34 18.10 -1.04 11.89
CA VAL A 34 16.78 -1.06 11.24
C VAL A 34 15.79 -1.79 12.13
N PRO A 35 14.71 -1.14 12.62
CA PRO A 35 13.70 -1.82 13.42
C PRO A 35 13.13 -3.04 12.70
N GLU A 36 13.10 -4.17 13.39
CA GLU A 36 12.41 -5.35 12.91
C GLU A 36 10.91 -5.18 13.14
N LEU A 37 10.14 -5.28 12.07
CA LEU A 37 8.69 -5.16 12.10
C LEU A 37 8.04 -6.34 11.39
N LYS A 38 6.89 -6.74 11.93
CA LYS A 38 5.96 -7.64 11.28
C LYS A 38 4.72 -6.85 10.85
N VAL A 39 4.52 -6.72 9.55
CA VAL A 39 3.46 -5.91 8.95
C VAL A 39 2.45 -6.82 8.24
N LEU A 40 1.18 -6.65 8.56
CA LEU A 40 0.07 -7.29 7.87
C LEU A 40 -0.57 -6.29 6.91
N THR A 41 -0.82 -6.68 5.67
CA THR A 41 -1.79 -6.02 4.79
C THR A 41 -2.94 -6.96 4.50
N TYR A 42 -4.17 -6.46 4.50
CA TYR A 42 -5.35 -7.26 4.28
C TYR A 42 -6.52 -6.45 3.71
N ASN A 43 -6.89 -6.75 2.48
CA ASN A 43 -8.15 -6.30 1.92
C ASN A 43 -9.28 -7.06 2.64
N THR A 44 -10.17 -6.34 3.32
CA THR A 44 -11.18 -6.90 4.24
C THR A 44 -12.52 -7.18 3.58
N PHE A 45 -12.73 -6.69 2.36
CA PHE A 45 -14.02 -6.81 1.66
C PHE A 45 -15.22 -6.36 2.52
N LEU A 46 -15.04 -5.36 3.37
CA LEU A 46 -16.11 -4.75 4.15
C LEU A 46 -16.83 -3.68 3.32
N MET A 47 -17.39 -4.11 2.22
CA MET A 47 -18.15 -3.27 1.29
C MET A 47 -19.36 -2.65 1.99
N SER A 48 -19.71 -1.41 1.58
CA SER A 48 -20.90 -0.71 2.11
C SER A 48 -22.15 -1.59 2.02
N LYS A 49 -22.81 -1.83 3.15
CA LYS A 49 -24.05 -2.64 3.22
C LYS A 49 -25.21 -2.03 2.43
N ASN A 50 -25.16 -0.72 2.16
CA ASN A 50 -26.17 -0.04 1.34
C ASN A 50 -26.08 -0.45 -0.14
N LEU A 51 -24.87 -0.70 -0.64
CA LEU A 51 -24.63 -1.09 -2.02
C LEU A 51 -24.49 -2.62 -2.17
N TYR A 52 -23.92 -3.27 -1.16
CA TYR A 52 -23.59 -4.70 -1.17
C TYR A 52 -24.14 -5.39 0.09
N PRO A 53 -25.47 -5.55 0.22
CA PRO A 53 -26.06 -6.22 1.38
C PRO A 53 -25.71 -7.71 1.40
N ASN A 54 -25.82 -8.32 2.59
CA ASN A 54 -25.71 -9.78 2.79
C ASN A 54 -24.32 -10.40 2.49
N TRP A 55 -23.24 -9.67 2.77
CA TRP A 55 -21.88 -10.20 2.71
C TRP A 55 -21.27 -10.48 4.10
N GLY A 56 -22.10 -10.51 5.14
CA GLY A 56 -21.67 -10.81 6.51
C GLY A 56 -20.67 -9.79 7.08
N GLN A 57 -20.74 -8.52 6.67
CA GLN A 57 -19.78 -7.49 7.06
C GLN A 57 -19.60 -7.40 8.58
N ASP A 58 -20.71 -7.39 9.34
CA ASP A 58 -20.66 -7.33 10.81
C ASP A 58 -20.10 -8.59 11.45
N HIS A 59 -20.35 -9.78 10.86
CA HIS A 59 -19.75 -11.04 11.29
C HIS A 59 -18.24 -11.00 11.06
N ARG A 60 -17.80 -10.70 9.83
CA ARG A 60 -16.39 -10.68 9.47
C ARG A 60 -15.61 -9.61 10.22
N ALA A 61 -16.22 -8.46 10.49
CA ALA A 61 -15.62 -7.41 11.31
C ALA A 61 -15.31 -7.84 12.77
N ARG A 62 -16.03 -8.83 13.30
CA ARG A 62 -15.74 -9.44 14.61
C ARG A 62 -14.68 -10.54 14.51
N GLU A 63 -14.78 -11.38 13.49
CA GLU A 63 -13.91 -12.56 13.35
C GLU A 63 -12.50 -12.21 12.90
N ILE A 64 -12.33 -11.21 12.01
CA ILE A 64 -11.01 -10.81 11.49
C ILE A 64 -10.03 -10.46 12.62
N PRO A 65 -10.34 -9.60 13.61
CA PRO A 65 -9.40 -9.30 14.69
C PRO A 65 -9.12 -10.50 15.61
N ALA A 66 -10.01 -11.49 15.64
CA ALA A 66 -9.85 -12.71 16.43
C ALA A 66 -8.98 -13.77 15.72
N ALA A 67 -8.83 -13.69 14.39
CA ALA A 67 -8.11 -14.67 13.59
C ALA A 67 -6.60 -14.71 13.90
N GLY A 68 -6.01 -15.90 13.73
CA GLY A 68 -4.59 -16.13 14.06
C GLY A 68 -3.64 -15.26 13.25
N PHE A 69 -3.92 -15.03 11.95
CA PHE A 69 -3.08 -14.21 11.08
C PHE A 69 -3.07 -12.73 11.48
N PHE A 70 -4.16 -12.26 12.09
CA PHE A 70 -4.32 -10.85 12.47
C PHE A 70 -3.51 -10.49 13.72
N ARG A 71 -3.34 -11.47 14.61
CA ARG A 71 -2.64 -11.27 15.88
C ARG A 71 -1.13 -11.37 15.71
N GLY A 72 -0.40 -10.70 16.59
CA GLY A 72 1.06 -10.82 16.66
C GLY A 72 1.82 -9.99 15.61
N ASN A 73 1.14 -9.23 14.76
CA ASN A 73 1.79 -8.25 13.89
C ASN A 73 2.08 -6.96 14.68
N ASP A 74 3.01 -6.16 14.21
CA ASP A 74 3.32 -4.85 14.78
C ASP A 74 2.44 -3.75 14.19
N VAL A 75 2.16 -3.88 12.89
CA VAL A 75 1.31 -2.95 12.12
C VAL A 75 0.36 -3.75 11.24
N VAL A 76 -0.86 -3.24 11.10
CA VAL A 76 -1.90 -3.79 10.22
C VAL A 76 -2.40 -2.68 9.30
N VAL A 77 -2.39 -2.94 7.99
CA VAL A 77 -2.95 -2.07 6.96
C VAL A 77 -4.16 -2.75 6.36
N LEU A 78 -5.32 -2.13 6.49
CA LEU A 78 -6.58 -2.67 6.00
C LEU A 78 -7.06 -1.90 4.78
N GLN A 79 -7.61 -2.62 3.81
CA GLN A 79 -8.27 -2.07 2.63
C GLN A 79 -9.74 -2.51 2.60
N GLU A 80 -10.53 -1.84 1.78
CA GLU A 80 -11.98 -2.06 1.66
C GLU A 80 -12.76 -2.00 2.97
N ALA A 81 -12.32 -1.19 3.91
CA ALA A 81 -13.05 -0.89 5.14
C ALA A 81 -14.13 0.17 4.89
N PHE A 82 -14.95 0.00 3.82
CA PHE A 82 -15.91 0.98 3.33
C PHE A 82 -17.17 1.06 4.20
N ASP A 83 -17.70 -0.08 4.70
CA ASP A 83 -18.86 0.00 5.60
C ASP A 83 -18.47 0.62 6.93
N ASN A 84 -19.01 1.82 7.21
CA ASN A 84 -18.66 2.59 8.41
C ASN A 84 -18.90 1.81 9.71
N GLY A 85 -20.03 1.13 9.82
CA GLY A 85 -20.38 0.38 11.03
C GLY A 85 -19.48 -0.85 11.23
N ALA A 86 -19.25 -1.62 10.16
CA ALA A 86 -18.40 -2.80 10.21
C ALA A 86 -16.92 -2.44 10.44
N SER A 87 -16.39 -1.41 9.75
CA SER A 87 -15.01 -0.98 9.94
C SER A 87 -14.75 -0.40 11.33
N ASP A 88 -15.70 0.36 11.89
CA ASP A 88 -15.60 0.87 13.26
C ASP A 88 -15.64 -0.28 14.28
N ALA A 89 -16.50 -1.28 14.07
CA ALA A 89 -16.54 -2.49 14.91
C ALA A 89 -15.23 -3.30 14.84
N LEU A 90 -14.67 -3.49 13.63
CA LEU A 90 -13.37 -4.16 13.44
C LEU A 90 -12.27 -3.43 14.22
N LYS A 91 -12.18 -2.11 14.06
CA LYS A 91 -11.19 -1.26 14.73
C LYS A 91 -11.35 -1.31 16.26
N ALA A 92 -12.58 -1.24 16.76
CA ALA A 92 -12.86 -1.35 18.20
C ALA A 92 -12.44 -2.71 18.75
N ASN A 93 -12.73 -3.81 18.03
CA ASN A 93 -12.32 -5.15 18.43
C ASN A 93 -10.80 -5.36 18.38
N ALA A 94 -10.10 -4.63 17.51
CA ALA A 94 -8.64 -4.68 17.39
C ALA A 94 -7.91 -3.77 18.40
N ALA A 95 -8.60 -2.81 19.04
CA ALA A 95 -7.98 -1.74 19.83
C ALA A 95 -7.13 -2.24 21.01
N GLY A 96 -7.49 -3.39 21.62
CA GLY A 96 -6.70 -4.00 22.70
C GLY A 96 -5.31 -4.44 22.24
N SER A 97 -5.16 -4.86 21.00
CA SER A 97 -3.87 -5.28 20.42
C SER A 97 -3.18 -4.14 19.63
N TYR A 98 -3.96 -3.21 19.08
CA TYR A 98 -3.49 -2.10 18.26
C TYR A 98 -4.12 -0.79 18.77
N PRO A 99 -3.57 -0.20 19.86
CA PRO A 99 -4.15 0.98 20.49
C PRO A 99 -4.01 2.26 19.66
N TYR A 100 -3.09 2.29 18.69
CA TYR A 100 -2.87 3.44 17.82
C TYR A 100 -3.46 3.16 16.45
N GLN A 101 -4.43 3.97 16.04
CA GLN A 101 -5.18 3.75 14.80
C GLN A 101 -5.42 5.06 14.06
N THR A 102 -5.38 5.02 12.72
CA THR A 102 -5.81 6.15 11.90
C THR A 102 -7.33 6.17 11.75
N PRO A 103 -7.96 7.29 11.41
CA PRO A 103 -9.27 7.27 10.77
C PRO A 103 -9.23 6.46 9.47
N VAL A 104 -10.39 6.18 8.87
CA VAL A 104 -10.45 5.61 7.52
C VAL A 104 -10.19 6.74 6.51
N VAL A 105 -9.28 6.50 5.56
CA VAL A 105 -8.95 7.44 4.48
C VAL A 105 -10.22 7.85 3.72
N GLY A 106 -10.35 9.14 3.45
CA GLY A 106 -11.44 9.69 2.64
C GLY A 106 -12.79 9.79 3.32
N ARG A 107 -12.98 9.25 4.53
CA ARG A 107 -14.25 9.32 5.27
C ARG A 107 -14.55 10.75 5.75
N SER A 108 -13.55 11.39 6.34
CA SER A 108 -13.58 12.80 6.74
C SER A 108 -12.17 13.37 6.80
N LYS A 109 -12.05 14.67 7.08
CA LYS A 109 -10.77 15.30 7.39
C LYS A 109 -10.42 15.23 8.87
N ASP A 110 -11.37 14.81 9.71
CA ASP A 110 -11.20 14.80 11.15
C ASP A 110 -10.24 13.71 11.60
N GLY A 111 -9.43 14.04 12.59
CA GLY A 111 -8.46 13.13 13.18
C GLY A 111 -7.20 12.88 12.34
N TRP A 112 -7.01 13.57 11.23
CA TRP A 112 -5.80 13.63 10.44
C TRP A 112 -5.01 14.91 10.72
N ASP A 113 -3.68 14.83 10.72
CA ASP A 113 -2.81 16.00 10.87
C ASP A 113 -2.83 16.86 9.59
N ALA A 114 -3.02 16.23 8.43
CA ALA A 114 -3.20 16.89 7.15
C ALA A 114 -4.04 16.04 6.19
N THR A 115 -4.78 16.72 5.31
CA THR A 115 -5.51 16.12 4.19
C THR A 115 -5.11 16.85 2.91
N SER A 116 -4.74 16.09 1.87
CA SER A 116 -4.39 16.64 0.57
C SER A 116 -4.93 15.77 -0.58
N GLY A 117 -4.65 16.17 -1.81
CA GLY A 117 -5.19 15.48 -2.99
C GLY A 117 -6.63 15.88 -3.29
N ASN A 118 -7.40 14.99 -3.92
CA ASN A 118 -8.71 15.28 -4.51
C ASN A 118 -9.87 14.93 -3.57
N TYR A 119 -9.77 15.25 -2.27
CA TYR A 119 -10.83 14.96 -1.30
C TYR A 119 -12.14 15.66 -1.63
N SER A 120 -13.24 14.90 -1.63
CA SER A 120 -14.60 15.41 -1.78
C SER A 120 -15.49 14.92 -0.62
N SER A 121 -16.17 15.84 0.04
CA SER A 121 -17.16 15.50 1.09
C SER A 121 -18.49 15.00 0.54
N THR A 122 -18.67 15.05 -0.78
CA THR A 122 -19.89 14.61 -1.47
C THR A 122 -19.71 13.30 -2.23
N THR A 123 -18.52 12.73 -2.22
CA THR A 123 -18.25 11.41 -2.80
C THR A 123 -19.00 10.35 -1.99
N PRO A 124 -19.72 9.41 -2.65
CA PRO A 124 -20.57 8.43 -1.96
C PRO A 124 -19.82 7.48 -1.03
N GLU A 125 -18.61 7.08 -1.41
CA GLU A 125 -17.80 6.13 -0.65
C GLU A 125 -16.50 6.79 -0.13
N ASP A 126 -16.02 6.34 1.02
CA ASP A 126 -14.69 6.71 1.51
C ASP A 126 -13.58 5.96 0.77
N GLY A 127 -12.34 6.04 1.23
CA GLY A 127 -11.20 5.36 0.60
C GLY A 127 -10.93 3.95 1.13
N GLY A 128 -11.63 3.53 2.18
CA GLY A 128 -11.58 2.18 2.73
C GLY A 128 -10.25 1.77 3.36
N VAL A 129 -9.28 2.69 3.52
CA VAL A 129 -7.94 2.35 4.06
C VAL A 129 -7.78 2.86 5.49
N THR A 130 -7.25 2.00 6.38
CA THR A 130 -6.90 2.38 7.74
C THR A 130 -5.65 1.63 8.21
N VAL A 131 -4.86 2.26 9.07
CA VAL A 131 -3.65 1.69 9.67
C VAL A 131 -3.84 1.52 11.17
N LEU A 132 -3.54 0.33 11.68
CA LEU A 132 -3.56 -0.01 13.09
C LEU A 132 -2.15 -0.39 13.51
N SER A 133 -1.70 0.08 14.68
CA SER A 133 -0.33 -0.12 15.15
C SER A 133 -0.27 -0.42 16.65
N LYS A 134 0.68 -1.28 17.03
CA LYS A 134 1.13 -1.42 18.42
C LYS A 134 1.99 -0.22 18.85
N TRP A 135 2.65 0.41 17.88
CA TRP A 135 3.58 1.50 18.11
C TRP A 135 2.87 2.85 18.00
N PRO A 136 3.27 3.85 18.81
CA PRO A 136 2.69 5.18 18.69
C PRO A 136 2.74 5.73 17.28
N ILE A 137 1.61 6.17 16.75
CA ILE A 137 1.51 6.95 15.51
C ILE A 137 1.74 8.41 15.89
N ILE A 138 2.93 8.94 15.57
CA ILE A 138 3.32 10.31 15.92
C ILE A 138 2.97 11.32 14.82
N ARG A 139 2.62 10.83 13.62
CA ARG A 139 2.11 11.62 12.51
C ARG A 139 1.19 10.77 11.65
N LYS A 140 0.09 11.37 11.20
CA LYS A 140 -0.85 10.71 10.27
C LYS A 140 -1.44 11.73 9.29
N GLU A 141 -1.26 11.48 8.03
CA GLU A 141 -1.78 12.31 6.94
C GLU A 141 -2.55 11.44 5.95
N GLN A 142 -3.57 12.00 5.32
CA GLN A 142 -4.24 11.33 4.20
C GLN A 142 -4.07 12.10 2.92
N VAL A 143 -3.96 11.38 1.82
CA VAL A 143 -3.89 11.91 0.47
C VAL A 143 -4.89 11.19 -0.40
N ILE A 144 -5.80 11.91 -1.04
CA ILE A 144 -6.77 11.30 -1.95
C ILE A 144 -6.21 11.34 -3.37
N PHE A 145 -6.34 10.24 -4.08
CA PHE A 145 -5.86 10.13 -5.45
C PHE A 145 -6.55 11.13 -6.36
N LYS A 146 -5.81 11.60 -7.37
CA LYS A 146 -6.33 12.56 -8.36
C LYS A 146 -7.01 11.86 -9.53
N ASP A 147 -6.56 10.66 -9.84
CA ASP A 147 -6.97 9.89 -11.01
C ASP A 147 -7.61 8.58 -10.53
N ALA A 148 -8.78 8.28 -11.07
CA ALA A 148 -9.51 7.04 -10.86
C ALA A 148 -10.51 6.84 -12.01
N CYS A 149 -10.92 5.59 -12.25
CA CYS A 149 -11.96 5.25 -13.22
C CYS A 149 -12.94 4.22 -12.64
N GLY A 150 -14.01 3.93 -13.37
CA GLY A 150 -14.99 2.92 -12.97
C GLY A 150 -15.62 3.20 -11.61
N ALA A 151 -15.77 2.17 -10.80
CA ALA A 151 -16.33 2.28 -9.45
C ALA A 151 -15.47 3.15 -8.51
N ASP A 152 -14.16 3.11 -8.66
CA ASP A 152 -13.23 3.87 -7.81
C ASP A 152 -13.37 5.40 -7.98
N TRP A 153 -13.88 5.88 -9.12
CA TRP A 153 -14.22 7.29 -9.33
C TRP A 153 -15.25 7.80 -8.31
N TRP A 154 -16.12 6.94 -7.79
CA TRP A 154 -17.15 7.29 -6.82
C TRP A 154 -16.71 7.15 -5.37
N SER A 155 -15.41 6.98 -5.13
CA SER A 155 -14.80 6.85 -3.81
C SER A 155 -13.70 7.89 -3.58
N ASN A 156 -13.39 8.17 -2.32
CA ASN A 156 -12.22 8.93 -1.92
C ASN A 156 -11.00 8.00 -1.72
N LYS A 157 -10.75 7.06 -2.66
CA LYS A 157 -9.54 6.22 -2.59
C LYS A 157 -8.27 7.07 -2.55
N GLY A 158 -7.29 6.58 -1.84
CA GLY A 158 -6.04 7.28 -1.60
C GLY A 158 -5.13 6.49 -0.68
N PHE A 159 -4.32 7.18 0.08
CA PHE A 159 -3.42 6.54 1.04
C PHE A 159 -3.36 7.28 2.38
N ALA A 160 -3.11 6.50 3.42
CA ALA A 160 -2.68 6.98 4.72
C ALA A 160 -1.15 6.99 4.77
N TYR A 161 -0.55 8.11 5.14
CA TYR A 161 0.85 8.16 5.52
C TYR A 161 0.94 8.29 7.04
N VAL A 162 1.67 7.38 7.67
CA VAL A 162 1.92 7.40 9.11
C VAL A 162 3.41 7.39 9.41
N VAL A 163 3.80 8.04 10.49
CA VAL A 163 5.11 7.92 11.10
C VAL A 163 4.94 7.23 12.45
N LEU A 164 5.60 6.10 12.62
CA LEU A 164 5.58 5.30 13.83
C LEU A 164 6.83 5.59 14.65
N ASN A 165 6.67 5.65 15.98
CA ASN A 165 7.81 5.66 16.90
C ASN A 165 8.05 4.22 17.40
N VAL A 166 9.05 3.56 16.83
CA VAL A 166 9.42 2.20 17.18
C VAL A 166 10.66 2.23 18.08
N ASN A 167 10.46 2.27 19.38
CA ASN A 167 11.56 2.36 20.38
C ASN A 167 12.52 3.54 20.15
N GLY A 168 12.01 4.67 19.68
CA GLY A 168 12.79 5.88 19.39
C GLY A 168 13.21 6.01 17.92
N ALA A 169 13.16 4.95 17.12
CA ALA A 169 13.34 5.04 15.68
C ALA A 169 12.05 5.45 14.97
N GLN A 170 12.14 6.29 13.95
CA GLN A 170 11.01 6.63 13.10
C GLN A 170 10.90 5.64 11.95
N VAL A 171 9.69 5.12 11.74
CA VAL A 171 9.34 4.26 10.61
C VAL A 171 8.17 4.90 9.87
N HIS A 172 8.34 5.07 8.57
CA HIS A 172 7.36 5.69 7.69
C HIS A 172 6.61 4.60 6.92
N LEU A 173 5.29 4.67 6.93
CA LEU A 173 4.44 3.70 6.25
C LEU A 173 3.36 4.43 5.46
N VAL A 174 3.22 4.06 4.20
CA VAL A 174 2.06 4.36 3.35
C VAL A 174 1.17 3.13 3.33
N GLY A 175 -0.06 3.27 3.80
CA GLY A 175 -1.12 2.27 3.62
C GLY A 175 -2.04 2.71 2.49
N THR A 176 -2.28 1.87 1.48
CA THR A 176 -3.04 2.25 0.29
C THR A 176 -3.91 1.11 -0.27
N HIS A 177 -4.87 1.48 -1.10
CA HIS A 177 -5.61 0.61 -2.01
C HIS A 177 -5.65 1.30 -3.39
N ALA A 178 -4.88 0.78 -4.34
CA ALA A 178 -4.76 1.38 -5.66
C ALA A 178 -6.00 1.09 -6.53
N GLN A 179 -6.08 1.73 -7.69
CA GLN A 179 -7.16 1.57 -8.67
C GLN A 179 -7.38 0.08 -9.00
N SER A 180 -8.59 -0.40 -8.81
CA SER A 180 -8.99 -1.74 -9.24
C SER A 180 -9.17 -1.81 -10.77
N THR A 181 -9.07 -3.00 -11.33
CA THR A 181 -9.48 -3.23 -12.72
C THR A 181 -10.97 -3.50 -12.74
N ASP A 182 -11.76 -2.63 -13.40
CA ASP A 182 -13.20 -2.81 -13.48
C ASP A 182 -13.75 -2.45 -14.88
N SER A 183 -14.92 -2.98 -15.19
CA SER A 183 -15.57 -2.80 -16.50
C SER A 183 -16.05 -1.37 -16.77
N GLY A 184 -16.06 -0.51 -15.77
CA GLY A 184 -16.36 0.92 -15.92
C GLY A 184 -15.17 1.74 -16.41
N CYS A 185 -13.97 1.16 -16.43
CA CYS A 185 -12.77 1.79 -16.99
C CYS A 185 -12.67 1.52 -18.50
N ALA A 186 -12.14 2.48 -19.25
CA ALA A 186 -11.76 2.24 -20.63
C ALA A 186 -10.56 1.26 -20.72
N ALA A 187 -10.34 0.68 -21.88
CA ALA A 187 -9.25 -0.27 -22.07
C ALA A 187 -7.88 0.35 -21.72
N GLY A 188 -7.17 -0.24 -20.75
CA GLY A 188 -5.88 0.22 -20.25
C GLY A 188 -5.94 1.42 -19.29
N GLU A 189 -7.11 2.00 -19.04
CA GLU A 189 -7.27 3.17 -18.17
C GLU A 189 -6.93 2.83 -16.72
N ALA A 190 -7.41 1.71 -16.19
CA ALA A 190 -7.11 1.28 -14.82
C ALA A 190 -5.60 1.17 -14.56
N ALA A 191 -4.84 0.55 -15.47
CA ALA A 191 -3.38 0.47 -15.37
C ALA A 191 -2.70 1.85 -15.47
N ALA A 192 -3.21 2.73 -16.35
CA ALA A 192 -2.70 4.09 -16.47
C ALA A 192 -2.96 4.91 -15.20
N ASP A 193 -4.12 4.75 -14.57
CA ASP A 193 -4.45 5.44 -13.33
C ASP A 193 -3.65 4.89 -12.15
N ARG A 194 -3.46 3.56 -12.03
CA ARG A 194 -2.52 2.99 -11.05
C ARG A 194 -1.12 3.58 -11.18
N ALA A 195 -0.61 3.67 -12.41
CA ALA A 195 0.71 4.26 -12.64
C ALA A 195 0.80 5.74 -12.20
N LYS A 196 -0.26 6.53 -12.33
CA LYS A 196 -0.33 7.91 -11.82
C LYS A 196 -0.42 7.94 -10.29
N GLN A 197 -1.20 7.03 -9.70
CA GLN A 197 -1.35 6.89 -8.24
C GLN A 197 0.00 6.52 -7.59
N PHE A 198 0.76 5.59 -8.17
CA PHE A 198 2.10 5.24 -7.68
C PHE A 198 3.07 6.41 -7.77
N ARG A 199 3.07 7.17 -8.87
CA ARG A 199 3.86 8.41 -8.96
C ARG A 199 3.39 9.48 -7.97
N GLN A 200 2.09 9.54 -7.62
CA GLN A 200 1.60 10.46 -6.60
C GLN A 200 2.12 10.07 -5.20
N ILE A 201 2.21 8.77 -4.88
CA ILE A 201 2.82 8.26 -3.64
C ILE A 201 4.31 8.62 -3.62
N ASP A 202 5.04 8.35 -4.71
CA ASP A 202 6.47 8.63 -4.83
C ASP A 202 6.77 10.12 -4.63
N ALA A 203 6.10 11.00 -5.39
CA ALA A 203 6.26 12.45 -5.26
C ALA A 203 5.89 12.98 -3.85
N PHE A 204 4.90 12.38 -3.18
CA PHE A 204 4.56 12.72 -1.81
C PHE A 204 5.68 12.35 -0.83
N LEU A 205 6.25 11.16 -0.97
CA LEU A 205 7.35 10.68 -0.13
C LEU A 205 8.63 11.50 -0.38
N ASP A 206 8.94 11.85 -1.63
CA ASP A 206 10.05 12.75 -1.97
C ASP A 206 9.94 14.09 -1.26
N ALA A 207 8.75 14.68 -1.26
CA ALA A 207 8.50 15.97 -0.61
C ALA A 207 8.66 15.93 0.92
N LYS A 208 8.64 14.74 1.54
CA LYS A 208 8.86 14.60 2.99
C LYS A 208 10.32 14.74 3.40
N ASN A 209 11.27 14.60 2.48
CA ASN A 209 12.71 14.64 2.75
C ASN A 209 13.12 13.72 3.90
N ILE A 210 12.62 12.49 3.89
CA ILE A 210 12.87 11.49 4.93
C ILE A 210 14.37 11.13 4.94
N PRO A 211 15.01 11.07 6.11
CA PRO A 211 16.40 10.62 6.21
C PRO A 211 16.62 9.22 5.65
N ALA A 212 17.74 9.01 4.96
CA ALA A 212 18.05 7.71 4.34
C ALA A 212 18.24 6.56 5.35
N ASN A 213 18.52 6.88 6.62
CA ASN A 213 18.64 5.91 7.70
C ASN A 213 17.30 5.54 8.35
N GLU A 214 16.18 6.08 7.89
CA GLU A 214 14.84 5.73 8.35
C GLU A 214 14.16 4.78 7.36
N GLN A 215 13.34 3.85 7.87
CA GLN A 215 12.58 2.93 7.02
C GLN A 215 11.40 3.64 6.38
N VAL A 216 11.16 3.33 5.10
CA VAL A 216 9.97 3.75 4.37
C VAL A 216 9.35 2.56 3.68
N MET A 217 8.07 2.30 3.93
CA MET A 217 7.32 1.17 3.38
C MET A 217 6.04 1.64 2.70
N VAL A 218 5.62 0.90 1.68
CA VAL A 218 4.29 0.97 1.07
C VAL A 218 3.63 -0.39 1.25
N ALA A 219 2.43 -0.40 1.81
CA ALA A 219 1.66 -1.60 2.09
C ALA A 219 0.22 -1.45 1.59
N GLY A 220 -0.32 -2.51 1.01
CA GLY A 220 -1.72 -2.49 0.57
C GLY A 220 -2.03 -3.51 -0.51
N ASP A 221 -3.30 -3.48 -0.91
CA ASP A 221 -3.76 -4.02 -2.18
C ASP A 221 -3.37 -3.00 -3.28
N LEU A 222 -2.34 -3.35 -4.05
CA LEU A 222 -1.82 -2.49 -5.10
C LEU A 222 -2.50 -2.76 -6.46
N ASN A 223 -3.40 -3.75 -6.53
CA ASN A 223 -4.13 -4.14 -7.73
C ASN A 223 -3.23 -4.40 -8.96
N VAL A 224 -2.02 -4.89 -8.71
CA VAL A 224 -1.02 -5.26 -9.73
C VAL A 224 -0.58 -6.69 -9.46
N ASP A 225 -0.86 -7.59 -10.39
CA ASP A 225 -0.45 -8.98 -10.26
C ASP A 225 1.08 -9.14 -10.32
N ALA A 226 1.65 -9.80 -9.29
CA ALA A 226 3.10 -10.08 -9.23
C ALA A 226 3.62 -10.88 -10.42
N HIS A 227 2.74 -11.65 -11.06
CA HIS A 227 3.04 -12.47 -12.24
C HIS A 227 2.82 -11.71 -13.56
N GLY A 228 2.25 -10.49 -13.47
CA GLY A 228 1.88 -9.67 -14.62
C GLY A 228 3.00 -8.74 -15.09
N SER A 229 2.84 -8.23 -16.32
CA SER A 229 3.80 -7.28 -16.92
C SER A 229 3.81 -5.90 -16.26
N GLU A 230 2.74 -5.55 -15.49
CA GLU A 230 2.62 -4.26 -14.82
C GLU A 230 3.51 -4.16 -13.56
N TYR A 231 3.92 -5.31 -12.97
CA TYR A 231 4.66 -5.35 -11.71
C TYR A 231 5.95 -4.52 -11.72
N ALA A 232 6.78 -4.66 -12.77
CA ALA A 232 8.01 -3.89 -12.90
C ALA A 232 7.74 -2.38 -13.02
N SER A 233 6.66 -1.99 -13.70
CA SER A 233 6.23 -0.60 -13.84
C SER A 233 5.73 -0.02 -12.51
N MET A 234 5.01 -0.80 -11.71
CA MET A 234 4.60 -0.44 -10.35
C MET A 234 5.80 -0.12 -9.47
N LEU A 235 6.79 -1.03 -9.42
CA LEU A 235 8.01 -0.81 -8.63
C LEU A 235 8.74 0.47 -9.06
N ALA A 236 8.88 0.70 -10.37
CA ALA A 236 9.54 1.89 -10.90
C ALA A 236 8.77 3.19 -10.61
N ASN A 237 7.43 3.18 -10.74
CA ASN A 237 6.62 4.37 -10.55
C ASN A 237 6.50 4.80 -9.08
N ALA A 238 6.64 3.87 -8.14
CA ALA A 238 6.56 4.14 -6.69
C ALA A 238 7.95 4.11 -6.02
N ASP A 239 9.02 3.95 -6.79
CA ASP A 239 10.41 3.80 -6.31
C ASP A 239 10.57 2.73 -5.23
N LEU A 240 10.01 1.53 -5.49
CA LEU A 240 9.98 0.42 -4.54
C LEU A 240 10.98 -0.68 -4.90
N ALA A 241 11.55 -1.30 -3.87
CA ALA A 241 12.30 -2.52 -3.99
C ALA A 241 11.36 -3.73 -3.89
N PRO A 242 11.52 -4.77 -4.71
CA PRO A 242 10.76 -5.99 -4.56
C PRO A 242 11.06 -6.65 -3.20
N ALA A 243 10.13 -7.43 -2.68
CA ALA A 243 10.42 -8.33 -1.56
C ALA A 243 11.54 -9.29 -1.96
N THR A 244 12.43 -9.63 -1.01
CA THR A 244 13.51 -10.58 -1.28
C THR A 244 12.98 -12.00 -1.47
N GLU A 245 11.78 -12.27 -0.93
CA GLU A 245 11.12 -13.55 -1.04
C GLU A 245 9.58 -13.36 -0.96
N ARG A 246 8.83 -14.08 -1.79
CA ARG A 246 7.40 -14.30 -1.63
C ARG A 246 7.15 -15.76 -1.33
N THR A 247 6.36 -16.03 -0.29
CA THR A 247 6.13 -17.39 0.23
C THR A 247 4.64 -17.59 0.52
N GLY A 248 4.30 -18.79 0.95
CA GLY A 248 2.94 -19.16 1.28
C GLY A 248 2.09 -19.51 0.06
N HIS A 249 0.84 -19.07 0.02
CA HIS A 249 -0.03 -19.30 -1.12
C HIS A 249 0.39 -18.43 -2.31
N PRO A 250 0.32 -18.91 -3.56
CA PRO A 250 0.83 -18.16 -4.72
C PRO A 250 -0.03 -16.94 -5.12
N TYR A 251 -1.25 -16.83 -4.59
CA TYR A 251 -2.20 -15.77 -4.94
C TYR A 251 -2.82 -15.18 -3.69
N SER A 252 -2.81 -13.86 -3.56
CA SER A 252 -3.55 -13.18 -2.50
C SER A 252 -5.04 -13.02 -2.85
N PHE A 253 -5.38 -12.93 -4.12
CA PHE A 253 -6.74 -13.00 -4.66
C PHE A 253 -6.94 -14.30 -5.44
N ASP A 254 -7.73 -15.23 -4.89
CA ASP A 254 -7.86 -16.58 -5.43
C ASP A 254 -9.30 -16.97 -5.73
N THR A 255 -9.70 -16.79 -6.95
CA THR A 255 -11.05 -17.09 -7.46
C THR A 255 -11.36 -18.60 -7.58
N LYS A 256 -10.44 -19.48 -7.20
CA LYS A 256 -10.65 -20.94 -7.26
C LYS A 256 -10.76 -21.58 -5.88
N GLU A 257 -10.01 -21.08 -4.90
CA GLU A 257 -9.91 -21.72 -3.59
C GLU A 257 -10.45 -20.83 -2.44
N ASN A 258 -10.56 -19.52 -2.63
CA ASN A 258 -11.23 -18.64 -1.68
C ASN A 258 -12.76 -18.66 -1.92
N SER A 259 -13.52 -19.03 -0.92
CA SER A 259 -14.97 -19.26 -1.04
C SER A 259 -15.77 -18.01 -1.41
N ILE A 260 -15.31 -16.81 -1.00
CA ILE A 260 -15.93 -15.53 -1.34
C ILE A 260 -15.55 -15.14 -2.76
N ALA A 261 -14.25 -15.13 -3.10
CA ALA A 261 -13.76 -14.78 -4.43
C ALA A 261 -14.32 -15.71 -5.50
N ALA A 262 -14.31 -17.02 -5.25
CA ALA A 262 -14.85 -18.03 -6.17
C ALA A 262 -16.36 -17.84 -6.47
N TYR A 263 -17.12 -17.42 -5.46
CA TYR A 263 -18.54 -17.12 -5.64
C TYR A 263 -18.76 -15.78 -6.36
N ARG A 264 -18.00 -14.76 -5.96
CA ARG A 264 -18.19 -13.38 -6.44
C ARG A 264 -17.63 -13.18 -7.85
N TYR A 265 -16.50 -13.81 -8.17
CA TYR A 265 -15.73 -13.62 -9.39
C TYR A 265 -15.40 -14.96 -10.09
N PRO A 266 -16.43 -15.75 -10.48
CA PRO A 266 -16.24 -17.13 -10.94
C PRO A 266 -15.47 -17.22 -12.26
N THR A 267 -15.39 -16.13 -13.03
CA THR A 267 -14.72 -16.06 -14.35
C THR A 267 -13.36 -15.39 -14.32
N ASP A 268 -13.01 -14.72 -13.19
CA ASP A 268 -11.78 -13.94 -13.08
C ASP A 268 -10.57 -14.84 -12.80
N GLY A 269 -9.38 -14.32 -13.11
CA GLY A 269 -8.11 -14.98 -12.85
C GLY A 269 -7.78 -15.06 -11.37
N ARG A 270 -6.74 -15.81 -11.07
CA ARG A 270 -6.08 -15.80 -9.75
C ARG A 270 -4.93 -14.82 -9.83
N GLU A 271 -4.79 -13.94 -8.86
CA GLU A 271 -3.82 -12.85 -8.89
C GLU A 271 -3.13 -12.68 -7.52
N ASP A 272 -1.91 -12.17 -7.53
CA ASP A 272 -1.17 -11.82 -6.34
C ASP A 272 -1.01 -10.29 -6.27
N LEU A 273 -1.89 -9.63 -5.49
CA LEU A 273 -2.16 -8.21 -5.55
C LEU A 273 -1.69 -7.42 -4.31
N ASP A 274 -1.44 -8.13 -3.19
CA ASP A 274 -1.22 -7.52 -1.90
C ASP A 274 0.26 -7.55 -1.51
N TYR A 275 0.79 -6.42 -1.04
CA TYR A 275 2.22 -6.26 -0.81
C TYR A 275 2.54 -5.42 0.42
N VAL A 276 3.72 -5.67 0.99
CA VAL A 276 4.45 -4.73 1.85
C VAL A 276 5.86 -4.60 1.29
N LEU A 277 6.20 -3.44 0.75
CA LEU A 277 7.45 -3.21 0.03
C LEU A 277 8.20 -2.01 0.62
N HIS A 278 9.53 -2.05 0.63
CA HIS A 278 10.36 -0.93 1.04
C HIS A 278 10.64 0.02 -0.11
N ARG A 279 10.71 1.31 0.20
CA ARG A 279 11.18 2.31 -0.75
C ARG A 279 12.69 2.22 -0.92
N ASN A 280 13.18 2.45 -2.14
CA ASN A 280 14.61 2.53 -2.43
C ASN A 280 15.24 3.76 -1.75
N GLY A 281 16.55 3.75 -1.57
CA GLY A 281 17.28 4.86 -0.97
C GLY A 281 17.12 5.03 0.54
N HIS A 282 16.34 4.19 1.21
CA HIS A 282 16.10 4.20 2.64
C HIS A 282 16.58 2.93 3.33
N ALA A 283 16.73 3.02 4.66
CA ALA A 283 17.10 1.87 5.49
C ALA A 283 16.08 0.75 5.34
N ARG A 284 16.55 -0.48 5.19
CA ARG A 284 15.73 -1.68 5.10
C ARG A 284 16.52 -2.90 5.55
N PRO A 285 15.85 -3.96 6.05
CA PRO A 285 16.52 -5.21 6.39
C PRO A 285 17.09 -5.88 5.14
N ALA A 286 18.12 -6.71 5.32
CA ALA A 286 18.73 -7.46 4.23
C ALA A 286 17.80 -8.52 3.62
N SER A 287 16.89 -9.05 4.44
CA SER A 287 15.83 -9.97 4.03
C SER A 287 14.47 -9.39 4.38
N TRP A 288 13.54 -9.45 3.44
CA TRP A 288 12.16 -9.03 3.62
C TRP A 288 11.23 -9.95 2.86
N LYS A 289 10.46 -10.73 3.60
CA LYS A 289 9.53 -11.70 3.02
C LYS A 289 8.12 -11.14 2.99
N ASN A 290 7.37 -11.45 1.95
CA ASN A 290 5.93 -11.32 1.92
C ASN A 290 5.31 -12.71 1.85
N THR A 291 4.55 -13.10 2.85
CA THR A 291 3.92 -14.41 2.98
C THR A 291 2.42 -14.31 2.82
N VAL A 292 1.87 -14.88 1.76
CA VAL A 292 0.42 -15.00 1.61
C VAL A 292 -0.09 -16.11 2.52
N VAL A 293 -0.90 -15.76 3.50
CA VAL A 293 -1.45 -16.71 4.46
C VAL A 293 -2.79 -17.23 3.94
N LYS A 294 -2.84 -18.45 3.44
CA LYS A 294 -4.10 -19.07 3.03
C LYS A 294 -5.01 -19.25 4.24
N GLU A 295 -5.80 -18.24 4.51
CA GLU A 295 -6.72 -18.18 5.63
C GLU A 295 -7.96 -19.01 5.36
N THR A 296 -8.43 -19.73 6.38
CA THR A 296 -9.73 -20.36 6.41
C THR A 296 -10.39 -20.14 7.77
N SER A 297 -11.67 -19.81 7.77
CA SER A 297 -12.50 -19.68 8.97
C SER A 297 -13.40 -20.90 9.19
N ALA A 298 -14.00 -20.99 10.37
CA ALA A 298 -15.18 -21.85 10.53
C ALA A 298 -16.26 -21.43 9.53
N PRO A 299 -17.06 -22.37 8.99
CA PRO A 299 -18.14 -22.03 8.07
C PRO A 299 -19.13 -21.04 8.70
N TRP A 300 -19.50 -20.01 7.95
CA TRP A 300 -20.51 -19.04 8.33
C TRP A 300 -21.49 -18.80 7.17
N THR A 301 -22.71 -18.40 7.47
CA THR A 301 -23.80 -18.36 6.51
C THR A 301 -24.46 -16.99 6.51
N VAL A 302 -24.83 -16.52 5.32
CA VAL A 302 -25.74 -15.39 5.11
C VAL A 302 -26.96 -15.84 4.35
N SER A 303 -28.10 -15.21 4.65
CA SER A 303 -29.35 -15.46 3.92
C SER A 303 -29.68 -14.28 3.01
N SER A 304 -29.96 -14.54 1.75
CA SER A 304 -30.36 -13.52 0.79
C SER A 304 -31.46 -14.07 -0.12
N TRP A 305 -32.61 -13.37 -0.17
CA TRP A 305 -33.77 -13.76 -0.99
C TRP A 305 -34.23 -15.20 -0.78
N GLY A 306 -34.21 -15.68 0.49
CA GLY A 306 -34.63 -17.04 0.85
C GLY A 306 -33.62 -18.12 0.49
N LYS A 307 -32.44 -17.79 0.02
CA LYS A 307 -31.33 -18.71 -0.25
C LYS A 307 -30.21 -18.48 0.76
N GLU A 308 -29.62 -19.56 1.26
CA GLU A 308 -28.45 -19.53 2.12
C GLU A 308 -27.16 -19.66 1.32
N TYR A 309 -26.14 -18.93 1.74
CA TYR A 309 -24.79 -18.94 1.18
C TYR A 309 -23.80 -19.15 2.31
N THR A 310 -22.97 -20.17 2.20
CA THR A 310 -21.98 -20.53 3.22
C THR A 310 -20.57 -20.25 2.70
N TYR A 311 -19.78 -19.56 3.53
CA TYR A 311 -18.40 -19.22 3.24
C TYR A 311 -17.47 -19.75 4.33
N THR A 312 -16.20 -19.94 3.97
CA THR A 312 -15.12 -20.43 4.85
C THR A 312 -13.90 -19.48 4.85
N ASN A 313 -14.05 -18.28 4.31
CA ASN A 313 -13.03 -17.23 4.34
C ASN A 313 -13.63 -15.94 4.89
N LEU A 314 -12.78 -15.08 5.44
CA LEU A 314 -13.20 -13.81 6.04
C LEU A 314 -13.06 -12.61 5.10
N SER A 315 -12.51 -12.81 3.91
CA SER A 315 -12.45 -11.86 2.80
C SER A 315 -12.30 -12.63 1.49
N ASP A 316 -12.48 -11.96 0.36
CA ASP A 316 -12.14 -12.46 -0.98
C ASP A 316 -10.63 -12.43 -1.26
N HIS A 317 -9.86 -11.72 -0.44
CA HIS A 317 -8.41 -11.79 -0.41
C HIS A 317 -7.89 -12.66 0.73
N TYR A 318 -6.68 -13.20 0.56
CA TYR A 318 -5.88 -13.75 1.64
C TYR A 318 -4.96 -12.67 2.22
N PRO A 319 -4.75 -12.67 3.55
CA PRO A 319 -3.85 -11.70 4.18
C PRO A 319 -2.39 -11.95 3.78
N VAL A 320 -1.63 -10.87 3.64
CA VAL A 320 -0.18 -10.92 3.42
C VAL A 320 0.54 -10.39 4.64
N VAL A 321 1.37 -11.24 5.22
CA VAL A 321 2.24 -10.91 6.36
C VAL A 321 3.66 -10.72 5.85
N ALA A 322 4.26 -9.59 6.20
CA ALA A 322 5.64 -9.29 5.82
C ALA A 322 6.55 -9.09 7.03
N GLY A 323 7.81 -9.50 6.89
CA GLY A 323 8.83 -9.40 7.94
C GLY A 323 10.17 -9.98 7.53
N ASN A 324 11.11 -9.99 8.48
CA ASN A 324 12.47 -10.47 8.25
C ASN A 324 12.58 -12.01 8.33
N SER A 325 11.61 -12.67 8.95
CA SER A 325 11.62 -14.12 9.23
C SER A 325 10.47 -14.85 8.59
#